data_87b23ef1b712f60118903ee568bebd26
#
_entry.id   87b23ef1b712f60118903ee568bebd26
#
_cell.length_a   1.000
_cell.length_b   1.000
_cell.length_c   1.000
_cell.angle_alpha   90.00
_cell.angle_beta   90.00
_cell.angle_gamma   90.00
#
_symmetry.space_group_name_H-M   'P 1'
#
loop_
_entity.id
_entity.type
_entity.pdbx_description
1 polymer ?
#
loop_
_entity_poly.entity_id
_entity_poly.type
_entity_poly.pdbx_seq_one_letter_code
_entity_poly.pdbx_strand_id
1 'polypeptide(L)'
;MGKFDDIRPYEDDEVPGVLKRLINDQEFLGFLTLHLFPRVGQIIPPLARYLVRLLLKKQRVGIASIDDFQNAVEAYAERLVSHTMTGFNYAGIEHLEKEKAYLFVGNHRDIAGDSMLVDYALHLSGHKTVRIALGDN
;
A
#
# COMPACT_ATOMS: atom_id res chain seq x y z
N MET A 1 -12.15 18.67 -17.72
CA MET A 1 -11.36 18.35 -16.51
C MET A 1 -12.15 18.85 -15.33
N GLY A 2 -12.62 17.98 -14.45
CA GLY A 2 -13.39 18.35 -13.27
C GLY A 2 -12.47 19.00 -12.22
N LYS A 3 -13.06 19.74 -11.27
CA LYS A 3 -12.33 20.48 -10.23
C LYS A 3 -11.46 19.57 -9.32
N PHE A 4 -11.73 18.28 -9.31
CA PHE A 4 -11.10 17.30 -8.41
C PHE A 4 -10.49 16.11 -9.15
N ASP A 5 -10.24 16.25 -10.47
CA ASP A 5 -9.66 15.16 -11.28
C ASP A 5 -8.21 14.81 -10.86
N ASP A 6 -7.52 15.75 -10.25
CA ASP A 6 -6.15 15.63 -9.73
C ASP A 6 -6.05 14.81 -8.43
N ILE A 7 -7.16 14.72 -7.67
CA ILE A 7 -7.21 14.01 -6.37
C ILE A 7 -8.17 12.82 -6.36
N ARG A 8 -8.73 12.45 -7.52
CA ARG A 8 -9.59 11.26 -7.61
C ARG A 8 -8.78 9.97 -7.42
N PRO A 9 -9.40 8.90 -6.93
CA PRO A 9 -8.78 7.58 -6.93
C PRO A 9 -8.45 7.13 -8.36
N TYR A 10 -7.41 6.31 -8.50
CA TYR A 10 -7.09 5.67 -9.78
C TYR A 10 -8.15 4.63 -10.15
N GLU A 11 -8.32 4.42 -11.45
CA GLU A 11 -9.14 3.35 -12.03
C GLU A 11 -8.25 2.16 -12.43
N ASP A 12 -8.85 0.99 -12.66
CA ASP A 12 -8.11 -0.25 -12.92
C ASP A 12 -7.17 -0.15 -14.14
N ASP A 13 -7.61 0.50 -15.21
CA ASP A 13 -6.82 0.70 -16.42
C ASP A 13 -5.60 1.61 -16.23
N GLU A 14 -5.59 2.42 -15.18
CA GLU A 14 -4.47 3.30 -14.83
C GLU A 14 -3.38 2.58 -14.02
N VAL A 15 -3.72 1.49 -13.31
CA VAL A 15 -2.81 0.77 -12.39
C VAL A 15 -1.48 0.40 -13.03
N PRO A 16 -1.41 -0.20 -14.24
CA PRO A 16 -0.13 -0.53 -14.86
C PRO A 16 0.74 0.70 -15.13
N GLY A 17 0.12 1.83 -15.50
CA GLY A 17 0.80 3.11 -15.73
C GLY A 17 1.36 3.71 -14.44
N VAL A 18 0.57 3.69 -13.37
CA VAL A 18 0.96 4.16 -12.03
C VAL A 18 2.13 3.34 -11.51
N LEU A 19 2.04 2.01 -11.55
CA LEU A 19 3.12 1.12 -11.12
C LEU A 19 4.40 1.33 -11.92
N LYS A 20 4.29 1.58 -13.24
CA LYS A 20 5.44 1.90 -14.07
C LYS A 20 6.13 3.20 -13.65
N ARG A 21 5.36 4.24 -13.28
CA ARG A 21 5.92 5.49 -12.75
C ARG A 21 6.61 5.26 -11.42
N LEU A 22 5.95 4.59 -10.49
CA LEU A 22 6.45 4.31 -9.14
C LEU A 22 7.77 3.51 -9.17
N ILE A 23 7.87 2.47 -10.00
CA ILE A 23 9.10 1.66 -10.15
C ILE A 23 10.27 2.46 -10.74
N ASN A 24 10.00 3.57 -11.41
CA ASN A 24 11.04 4.43 -11.98
C ASN A 24 11.28 5.69 -11.13
N ASP A 25 10.49 5.93 -10.11
CA ASP A 25 10.67 7.04 -9.21
C ASP A 25 11.95 6.88 -8.37
N GLN A 26 12.80 7.91 -8.37
CA GLN A 26 14.12 7.84 -7.73
C GLN A 26 14.05 7.98 -6.21
N GLU A 27 13.10 8.74 -5.71
CA GLU A 27 12.92 8.94 -4.27
C GLU A 27 12.34 7.66 -3.65
N PHE A 28 11.31 7.10 -4.26
CA PHE A 28 10.73 5.83 -3.87
C PHE A 28 11.74 4.68 -3.89
N LEU A 29 12.53 4.56 -4.96
CA LEU A 29 13.60 3.58 -5.04
C LEU A 29 14.68 3.81 -3.98
N GLY A 30 15.01 5.06 -3.70
CA GLY A 30 15.95 5.44 -2.65
C GLY A 30 15.45 4.98 -1.27
N PHE A 31 14.22 5.30 -0.94
CA PHE A 31 13.57 4.88 0.30
C PHE A 31 13.56 3.36 0.46
N LEU A 32 13.06 2.63 -0.53
CA LEU A 32 13.04 1.17 -0.51
C LEU A 32 14.43 0.54 -0.43
N THR A 33 15.41 1.14 -1.11
CA THR A 33 16.80 0.63 -1.08
C THR A 33 17.37 0.68 0.32
N LEU A 34 17.16 1.78 1.04
CA LEU A 34 17.64 1.93 2.42
C LEU A 34 16.88 0.99 3.38
N HIS A 35 15.62 0.75 3.11
CA HIS A 35 14.80 -0.14 3.94
C HIS A 35 15.14 -1.63 3.72
N LEU A 36 15.22 -2.07 2.46
CA LEU A 36 15.45 -3.49 2.12
C LEU A 36 16.93 -3.89 2.19
N PHE A 37 17.82 -2.98 1.86
CA PHE A 37 19.27 -3.22 1.77
C PHE A 37 20.07 -2.11 2.47
N PRO A 38 19.91 -1.91 3.79
CA PRO A 38 20.49 -0.76 4.49
C PRO A 38 22.01 -0.66 4.34
N ARG A 39 22.72 -1.79 4.36
CA ARG A 39 24.20 -1.82 4.22
C ARG A 39 24.64 -1.62 2.78
N VAL A 40 24.03 -2.34 1.83
CA VAL A 40 24.38 -2.26 0.40
C VAL A 40 23.94 -0.92 -0.19
N GLY A 41 22.81 -0.40 0.24
CA GLY A 41 22.29 0.91 -0.18
C GLY A 41 23.20 2.07 0.22
N GLN A 42 23.94 1.95 1.32
CA GLN A 42 24.92 2.95 1.75
C GLN A 42 26.26 2.82 1.02
N ILE A 43 26.70 1.60 0.71
CA ILE A 43 28.03 1.34 0.11
C ILE A 43 27.99 1.50 -1.41
N ILE A 44 26.98 0.93 -2.07
CA ILE A 44 26.85 0.92 -3.55
C ILE A 44 25.38 1.27 -3.93
N PRO A 45 24.96 2.54 -3.73
CA PRO A 45 23.57 2.94 -3.98
C PRO A 45 23.02 2.61 -5.37
N PRO A 46 23.80 2.78 -6.49
CA PRO A 46 23.29 2.49 -7.82
C PRO A 46 22.94 1.00 -8.02
N LEU A 47 23.78 0.11 -7.51
CA LEU A 47 23.57 -1.33 -7.60
C LEU A 47 22.35 -1.76 -6.78
N ALA A 48 22.24 -1.24 -5.57
CA ALA A 48 21.11 -1.54 -4.69
C ALA A 48 19.78 -1.06 -5.30
N ARG A 49 19.72 0.16 -5.86
CA ARG A 49 18.54 0.66 -6.58
C ARG A 49 18.20 -0.19 -7.81
N TYR A 50 19.20 -0.64 -8.54
CA TYR A 50 19.00 -1.53 -9.68
C TYR A 50 18.36 -2.86 -9.26
N LEU A 51 18.85 -3.48 -8.16
CA LEU A 51 18.28 -4.71 -7.61
C LEU A 51 16.84 -4.52 -7.13
N VAL A 52 16.57 -3.44 -6.38
CA VAL A 52 15.21 -3.09 -5.95
C VAL A 52 14.29 -2.93 -7.16
N ARG A 53 14.74 -2.22 -8.20
CA ARG A 53 13.96 -2.04 -9.43
C ARG A 53 13.66 -3.38 -10.13
N LEU A 54 14.60 -4.32 -10.15
CA LEU A 54 14.36 -5.66 -10.72
C LEU A 54 13.33 -6.45 -9.91
N LEU A 55 13.41 -6.39 -8.58
CA LEU A 55 12.44 -7.03 -7.68
C LEU A 55 11.04 -6.47 -7.92
N LEU A 56 10.90 -5.15 -7.96
CA LEU A 56 9.60 -4.50 -8.21
C LEU A 56 9.05 -4.83 -9.59
N LYS A 57 9.92 -4.85 -10.62
CA LYS A 57 9.51 -5.27 -11.98
C LYS A 57 8.99 -6.70 -12.01
N LYS A 58 9.58 -7.59 -11.23
CA LYS A 58 9.12 -8.99 -11.13
C LYS A 58 7.78 -9.07 -10.39
N GLN A 59 7.65 -8.35 -9.28
CA GLN A 59 6.43 -8.37 -8.47
C GLN A 59 5.22 -7.76 -9.18
N ARG A 60 5.42 -6.74 -10.04
CA ARG A 60 4.31 -6.11 -10.78
C ARG A 60 3.70 -7.00 -11.87
N VAL A 61 4.36 -8.10 -12.24
CA VAL A 61 3.82 -9.02 -13.26
C VAL A 61 2.56 -9.66 -12.73
N GLY A 62 1.45 -9.46 -13.47
CA GLY A 62 0.13 -9.94 -13.06
C GLY A 62 -0.72 -8.93 -12.30
N ILE A 63 -0.19 -7.75 -11.95
CA ILE A 63 -0.98 -6.67 -11.33
C ILE A 63 -1.55 -5.79 -12.44
N ALA A 64 -2.85 -5.92 -12.71
CA ALA A 64 -3.56 -5.20 -13.76
C ALA A 64 -4.75 -4.38 -13.23
N SER A 65 -5.18 -4.64 -11.99
CA SER A 65 -6.30 -3.99 -11.33
C SER A 65 -5.95 -3.50 -9.93
N ILE A 66 -6.83 -2.72 -9.34
CA ILE A 66 -6.73 -2.29 -7.94
C ILE A 66 -6.79 -3.51 -7.01
N ASP A 67 -7.67 -4.45 -7.29
CA ASP A 67 -7.80 -5.69 -6.50
C ASP A 67 -6.51 -6.52 -6.53
N ASP A 68 -5.85 -6.66 -7.69
CA ASP A 68 -4.55 -7.35 -7.79
C ASP A 68 -3.48 -6.65 -6.94
N PHE A 69 -3.47 -5.32 -6.98
CA PHE A 69 -2.55 -4.52 -6.18
C PHE A 69 -2.82 -4.68 -4.68
N GLN A 70 -4.08 -4.66 -4.27
CA GLN A 70 -4.49 -4.85 -2.87
C GLN A 70 -4.08 -6.24 -2.36
N ASN A 71 -4.30 -7.29 -3.14
CA ASN A 71 -3.87 -8.65 -2.80
C ASN A 71 -2.34 -8.75 -2.64
N ALA A 72 -1.57 -8.03 -3.46
CA ALA A 72 -0.12 -7.99 -3.32
C ALA A 72 0.33 -7.25 -2.05
N VAL A 73 -0.36 -6.17 -1.70
CA VAL A 73 -0.11 -5.40 -0.46
C VAL A 73 -0.53 -6.19 0.78
N GLU A 74 -1.62 -6.96 0.71
CA GLU A 74 -2.08 -7.83 1.79
C GLU A 74 -1.00 -8.80 2.25
N ALA A 75 -0.37 -9.52 1.33
CA ALA A 75 0.69 -10.47 1.67
C ALA A 75 1.88 -9.79 2.39
N TYR A 76 2.11 -8.51 2.11
CA TYR A 76 3.08 -7.70 2.83
C TYR A 76 2.58 -7.29 4.22
N ALA A 77 1.32 -6.84 4.33
CA ALA A 77 0.69 -6.46 5.59
C ALA A 77 0.64 -7.65 6.57
N GLU A 78 0.25 -8.84 6.10
CA GLU A 78 0.24 -10.07 6.89
C GLU A 78 1.63 -10.39 7.46
N ARG A 79 2.67 -10.30 6.64
CA ARG A 79 4.05 -10.50 7.11
C ARG A 79 4.45 -9.46 8.15
N LEU A 80 4.13 -8.20 7.90
CA LEU A 80 4.44 -7.11 8.83
C LEU A 80 3.76 -7.35 10.18
N VAL A 81 2.47 -7.60 10.19
CA VAL A 81 1.69 -7.89 11.41
C VAL A 81 2.26 -9.09 12.14
N SER A 82 2.49 -10.23 11.45
CA SER A 82 2.99 -11.46 12.07
C SER A 82 4.40 -11.35 12.65
N HIS A 83 5.26 -10.46 12.11
CA HIS A 83 6.63 -10.30 12.58
C HIS A 83 6.82 -9.17 13.60
N THR A 84 5.93 -8.18 13.61
CA THR A 84 6.08 -7.00 14.46
C THR A 84 5.10 -6.94 15.62
N MET A 85 4.02 -7.72 15.56
CA MET A 85 2.97 -7.71 16.57
C MET A 85 2.84 -9.09 17.23
N THR A 86 2.62 -9.11 18.54
CA THR A 86 2.34 -10.33 19.30
C THR A 86 0.90 -10.82 19.09
N GLY A 87 0.01 -9.97 18.59
CA GLY A 87 -1.36 -10.27 18.23
C GLY A 87 -2.02 -9.07 17.58
N PHE A 88 -2.97 -9.33 16.69
CA PHE A 88 -3.81 -8.32 16.04
C PHE A 88 -5.27 -8.68 16.31
N ASN A 89 -5.96 -7.81 17.04
CA ASN A 89 -7.36 -7.99 17.36
C ASN A 89 -8.16 -6.78 16.92
N TYR A 90 -9.35 -7.02 16.39
CA TYR A 90 -10.30 -6.00 16.01
C TYR A 90 -11.71 -6.45 16.38
N ALA A 91 -12.62 -5.50 16.56
CA ALA A 91 -14.01 -5.74 16.88
C ALA A 91 -14.90 -4.67 16.22
N GLY A 92 -16.18 -4.96 16.08
CA GLY A 92 -17.17 -4.03 15.52
C GLY A 92 -17.35 -4.16 13.99
N ILE A 93 -16.51 -4.92 13.31
CA ILE A 93 -16.64 -5.16 11.85
C ILE A 93 -17.92 -5.98 11.57
N GLU A 94 -18.35 -6.81 12.50
CA GLU A 94 -19.60 -7.57 12.42
C GLU A 94 -20.85 -6.69 12.29
N HIS A 95 -20.75 -5.39 12.63
CA HIS A 95 -21.83 -4.42 12.49
C HIS A 95 -21.84 -3.73 11.13
N LEU A 96 -20.82 -3.96 10.30
CA LEU A 96 -20.74 -3.37 8.97
C LEU A 96 -21.50 -4.23 7.95
N GLU A 97 -22.33 -3.58 7.16
CA GLU A 97 -23.05 -4.19 6.05
C GLU A 97 -22.25 -3.98 4.76
N LYS A 98 -21.95 -5.04 4.01
CA LYS A 98 -21.07 -4.99 2.82
C LYS A 98 -21.54 -4.03 1.72
N GLU A 99 -22.84 -3.81 1.64
CA GLU A 99 -23.46 -2.97 0.59
C GLU A 99 -23.62 -1.51 1.01
N LYS A 100 -23.22 -1.16 2.23
CA LYS A 100 -23.29 0.23 2.73
C LYS A 100 -21.94 0.92 2.65
N ALA A 101 -21.97 2.21 2.37
CA ALA A 101 -20.80 3.08 2.46
C ALA A 101 -20.61 3.55 3.91
N TYR A 102 -19.36 3.53 4.36
CA TYR A 102 -18.96 3.96 5.71
C TYR A 102 -17.84 4.99 5.62
N LEU A 103 -17.85 5.94 6.54
CA LEU A 103 -16.75 6.84 6.81
C LEU A 103 -16.06 6.40 8.10
N PHE A 104 -14.81 5.99 8.00
CA PHE A 104 -13.98 5.67 9.15
C PHE A 104 -13.25 6.92 9.62
N VAL A 105 -13.43 7.27 10.89
CA VAL A 105 -12.75 8.40 11.54
C VAL A 105 -12.01 7.83 12.74
N GLY A 106 -10.72 8.02 12.79
CA GLY A 106 -9.87 7.48 13.84
C GLY A 106 -8.79 8.46 14.29
N ASN A 107 -8.13 8.14 15.40
CA ASN A 107 -6.94 8.84 15.83
C ASN A 107 -5.79 8.51 14.89
N HIS A 108 -5.03 9.53 14.52
CA HIS A 108 -3.85 9.37 13.67
C HIS A 108 -2.58 9.35 14.52
N ARG A 109 -2.15 8.15 14.87
CA ARG A 109 -0.92 7.93 15.64
C ARG A 109 0.27 7.58 14.75
N ASP A 110 0.01 6.79 13.71
CA ASP A 110 1.02 6.36 12.74
C ASP A 110 0.51 6.63 11.32
N ILE A 111 1.31 7.32 10.50
CA ILE A 111 0.92 7.79 9.16
C ILE A 111 0.48 6.64 8.24
N ALA A 112 1.19 5.53 8.29
CA ALA A 112 0.93 4.38 7.41
C ALA A 112 0.23 3.23 8.18
N GLY A 113 0.61 3.02 9.43
CA GLY A 113 0.17 1.88 10.22
C GLY A 113 -1.32 1.88 10.52
N ASP A 114 -1.88 3.01 10.91
CA ASP A 114 -3.29 3.07 11.33
C ASP A 114 -4.22 2.72 10.16
N SER A 115 -4.00 3.33 8.99
CA SER A 115 -4.81 3.05 7.79
C SER A 115 -4.60 1.63 7.27
N MET A 116 -3.36 1.14 7.26
CA MET A 116 -3.03 -0.23 6.86
C MET A 116 -3.72 -1.27 7.74
N LEU A 117 -3.77 -1.05 9.06
CA LEU A 117 -4.41 -2.00 9.98
C LEU A 117 -5.93 -2.01 9.84
N VAL A 118 -6.55 -0.86 9.54
CA VAL A 118 -7.99 -0.80 9.23
C VAL A 118 -8.28 -1.57 7.94
N ASP A 119 -7.51 -1.33 6.88
CA ASP A 119 -7.66 -2.05 5.61
C ASP A 119 -7.44 -3.56 5.77
N TYR A 120 -6.42 -3.94 6.54
CA TYR A 120 -6.14 -5.34 6.83
C TYR A 120 -7.27 -6.02 7.60
N ALA A 121 -7.85 -5.36 8.60
CA ALA A 121 -9.00 -5.89 9.34
C ALA A 121 -10.24 -6.05 8.45
N LEU A 122 -10.54 -5.07 7.60
CA LEU A 122 -11.63 -5.12 6.63
C LEU A 122 -11.45 -6.26 5.63
N HIS A 123 -10.24 -6.41 5.09
CA HIS A 123 -9.91 -7.47 4.14
C HIS A 123 -10.08 -8.86 4.77
N LEU A 124 -9.51 -9.10 5.98
CA LEU A 124 -9.67 -10.36 6.71
C LEU A 124 -11.16 -10.72 6.97
N SER A 125 -12.02 -9.71 7.05
CA SER A 125 -13.46 -9.87 7.27
C SER A 125 -14.27 -9.94 5.96
N GLY A 126 -13.60 -9.95 4.81
CA GLY A 126 -14.21 -10.03 3.48
C GLY A 126 -14.97 -8.77 3.07
N HIS A 127 -14.59 -7.61 3.61
CA HIS A 127 -15.04 -6.29 3.19
C HIS A 127 -14.08 -5.68 2.17
N LYS A 128 -14.56 -4.72 1.39
CA LYS A 128 -13.69 -3.88 0.56
C LYS A 128 -12.85 -2.98 1.44
N THR A 129 -11.61 -2.72 1.02
CA THR A 129 -10.71 -1.77 1.68
C THR A 129 -11.20 -0.32 1.52
N VAL A 130 -10.75 0.57 2.40
CA VAL A 130 -11.15 1.98 2.36
C VAL A 130 -10.28 2.80 1.41
N ARG A 131 -10.83 3.93 0.98
CA ARG A 131 -10.07 4.98 0.30
C ARG A 131 -9.55 5.95 1.37
N ILE A 132 -8.24 6.15 1.39
CA ILE A 132 -7.59 6.97 2.41
C ILE A 132 -7.46 8.39 1.89
N ALA A 133 -8.00 9.38 2.65
CA ALA A 133 -7.77 10.78 2.38
C ALA A 133 -6.43 11.22 3.00
N LEU A 134 -5.49 11.65 2.17
CA LEU A 134 -4.20 12.17 2.58
C LEU A 134 -4.13 13.67 2.25
N GLY A 135 -3.55 14.46 3.16
CA GLY A 135 -3.17 15.83 2.87
C GLY A 135 -1.90 15.88 2.02
N ASP A 136 -1.76 16.90 1.20
CA ASP A 136 -0.59 17.17 0.35
C ASP A 136 0.30 18.28 0.92
N ASN A 137 0.47 18.33 2.22
CA ASN A 137 1.25 19.36 2.92
C ASN A 137 2.76 19.18 2.70
#